data_d6911cacc279d0afb4ab187190d1d030
#
_entry.id   d6911cacc279d0afb4ab187190d1d030
#
_cell.length_a   1.000
_cell.length_b   1.000
_cell.length_c   1.000
_cell.angle_alpha   90.00
_cell.angle_beta   90.00
_cell.angle_gamma   90.00
#
_symmetry.space_group_name_H-M   'P 1'
#
loop_
_entity.id
_entity.type
_entity.pdbx_description
1 polymer ?
#
loop_
_entity_poly.entity_id
_entity_poly.type
_entity_poly.pdbx_seq_one_letter_code
_entity_poly.pdbx_strand_id
1 'polypeptide(L)'
;MEYKIEHDSMGEVRVPADKYWGAQTERSPENFEIGVGLETMPRDITKAFGYLKKAAGTLNDHFPLVVWQTGSGTQSNMNANEVIANRANEIAGKKLCHPNDDINMSQSSNDTFPTALHIMSVYAIEDKLLPAVETLIATFKRLEKENEGIVKSGRTHLQDAVPISFDQEISGWRTSLERDVEMLKSSLPYLKQLALGGTAVGT
;
A
#
# COMPACT_ATOMS: atom_id res chain seq x y z
N MET A 1 -23.96 17.82 -11.90
CA MET A 1 -23.03 17.57 -10.80
C MET A 1 -22.64 18.94 -10.25
N GLU A 2 -22.76 19.15 -8.96
CA GLU A 2 -22.36 20.43 -8.33
C GLU A 2 -20.86 20.42 -8.10
N TYR A 3 -20.23 21.60 -8.20
CA TYR A 3 -18.79 21.77 -8.02
C TYR A 3 -18.51 22.87 -7.01
N LYS A 4 -17.48 22.68 -6.19
CA LYS A 4 -16.85 23.74 -5.40
C LYS A 4 -15.59 24.23 -6.12
N ILE A 5 -15.20 25.48 -5.87
CA ILE A 5 -13.94 26.04 -6.39
C ILE A 5 -12.89 25.92 -5.29
N GLU A 6 -11.82 25.24 -5.61
CA GLU A 6 -10.62 25.12 -4.77
C GLU A 6 -9.47 25.84 -5.46
N HIS A 7 -8.44 26.21 -4.70
CA HIS A 7 -7.30 27.00 -5.19
C HIS A 7 -5.97 26.34 -4.77
N ASP A 8 -5.01 26.39 -5.67
CA ASP A 8 -3.60 26.09 -5.39
C ASP A 8 -2.68 27.16 -6.02
N SER A 9 -1.37 26.93 -6.02
CA SER A 9 -0.38 27.86 -6.61
C SER A 9 -0.52 28.00 -8.14
N MET A 10 -1.26 27.10 -8.79
CA MET A 10 -1.50 27.11 -10.25
C MET A 10 -2.86 27.75 -10.62
N GLY A 11 -3.67 28.12 -9.63
CA GLY A 11 -4.95 28.79 -9.82
C GLY A 11 -6.17 27.99 -9.37
N GLU A 12 -7.33 28.34 -9.92
CA GLU A 12 -8.63 27.72 -9.58
C GLU A 12 -8.77 26.32 -10.19
N VAL A 13 -9.41 25.42 -9.43
CA VAL A 13 -9.79 24.08 -9.87
C VAL A 13 -11.22 23.78 -9.45
N ARG A 14 -11.98 23.16 -10.32
CA ARG A 14 -13.36 22.71 -10.06
C ARG A 14 -13.35 21.31 -9.49
N VAL A 15 -13.66 21.15 -8.22
CA VAL A 15 -13.71 19.88 -7.51
C VAL A 15 -15.18 19.47 -7.30
N PRO A 16 -15.60 18.22 -7.45
CA PRO A 16 -16.95 17.79 -7.14
C PRO A 16 -17.33 18.19 -5.70
N ALA A 17 -18.51 18.80 -5.53
CA ALA A 17 -18.92 19.43 -4.26
C ALA A 17 -19.05 18.41 -3.10
N ASP A 18 -19.36 17.15 -3.43
CA ASP A 18 -19.52 16.04 -2.48
C ASP A 18 -18.19 15.41 -2.02
N LYS A 19 -17.05 15.88 -2.55
CA LYS A 19 -15.73 15.31 -2.26
C LYS A 19 -14.93 16.18 -1.30
N TYR A 20 -14.18 15.52 -0.40
CA TYR A 20 -13.32 16.19 0.56
C TYR A 20 -11.93 16.53 0.02
N TRP A 21 -11.52 15.97 -1.12
CA TRP A 21 -10.24 16.37 -1.70
C TRP A 21 -10.27 17.80 -2.24
N GLY A 22 -9.10 18.40 -2.46
CA GLY A 22 -8.92 19.76 -2.92
C GLY A 22 -8.25 19.85 -4.27
N ALA A 23 -7.65 21.02 -4.57
CA ALA A 23 -7.08 21.34 -5.87
C ALA A 23 -5.91 20.42 -6.28
N GLN A 24 -5.00 20.12 -5.38
CA GLN A 24 -3.84 19.27 -5.67
C GLN A 24 -4.27 17.85 -6.08
N THR A 25 -5.23 17.29 -5.39
CA THR A 25 -5.76 15.95 -5.72
C THR A 25 -6.52 15.96 -7.04
N GLU A 26 -7.36 16.96 -7.31
CA GLU A 26 -8.13 17.03 -8.57
C GLU A 26 -7.23 17.13 -9.79
N ARG A 27 -6.12 17.88 -9.71
CA ARG A 27 -5.15 17.95 -10.82
C ARG A 27 -4.47 16.61 -11.12
N SER A 28 -4.40 15.71 -10.15
CA SER A 28 -3.76 14.40 -10.37
C SER A 28 -4.56 13.52 -11.35
N PRO A 29 -5.88 13.28 -11.20
CA PRO A 29 -6.69 12.61 -12.21
C PRO A 29 -6.70 13.33 -13.57
N GLU A 30 -6.69 14.68 -13.58
CA GLU A 30 -6.61 15.45 -14.83
C GLU A 30 -5.31 15.22 -15.59
N ASN A 31 -4.18 15.06 -14.88
CA ASN A 31 -2.87 14.84 -15.48
C ASN A 31 -2.55 13.37 -15.77
N PHE A 32 -3.18 12.43 -15.06
CA PHE A 32 -2.88 11.01 -15.11
C PHE A 32 -4.15 10.19 -15.41
N GLU A 33 -4.69 10.31 -16.60
CA GLU A 33 -5.88 9.58 -17.07
C GLU A 33 -5.59 8.10 -17.42
N ILE A 34 -4.54 7.51 -16.84
CA ILE A 34 -4.10 6.13 -17.11
C ILE A 34 -4.60 5.22 -16.00
N GLY A 35 -5.22 4.10 -16.36
CA GLY A 35 -5.64 3.07 -15.42
C GLY A 35 -6.77 3.47 -14.46
N VAL A 36 -7.52 4.52 -14.77
CA VAL A 36 -8.65 5.01 -13.94
C VAL A 36 -9.66 3.87 -13.71
N GLY A 37 -9.96 3.62 -12.44
CA GLY A 37 -10.87 2.55 -12.00
C GLY A 37 -10.26 1.14 -11.97
N LEU A 38 -9.09 0.92 -12.57
CA LEU A 38 -8.38 -0.36 -12.55
C LEU A 38 -7.09 -0.29 -11.72
N GLU A 39 -6.23 0.69 -12.01
CA GLU A 39 -4.91 0.84 -11.39
C GLU A 39 -4.92 1.95 -10.32
N THR A 40 -5.90 1.88 -9.44
CA THR A 40 -6.02 2.80 -8.31
C THR A 40 -4.97 2.54 -7.24
N MET A 41 -4.62 3.59 -6.47
CA MET A 41 -3.74 3.42 -5.31
C MET A 41 -4.33 2.37 -4.34
N PRO A 42 -3.51 1.42 -3.87
CA PRO A 42 -3.98 0.39 -2.93
C PRO A 42 -4.64 1.02 -1.70
N ARG A 43 -5.85 0.54 -1.35
CA ARG A 43 -6.59 1.06 -0.18
C ARG A 43 -5.83 0.88 1.13
N ASP A 44 -4.91 -0.07 1.20
CA ASP A 44 -4.07 -0.29 2.37
C ASP A 44 -3.09 0.88 2.61
N ILE A 45 -2.67 1.63 1.57
CA ILE A 45 -1.88 2.85 1.75
C ILE A 45 -2.73 3.99 2.33
N THR A 46 -3.99 4.11 1.90
CA THR A 46 -4.94 5.07 2.49
C THR A 46 -5.18 4.78 3.97
N LYS A 47 -5.32 3.50 4.34
CA LYS A 47 -5.41 3.09 5.76
C LYS A 47 -4.15 3.43 6.53
N ALA A 48 -2.96 3.21 5.94
CA ALA A 48 -1.69 3.54 6.57
C ALA A 48 -1.56 5.05 6.82
N PHE A 49 -1.97 5.90 5.87
CA PHE A 49 -2.10 7.35 6.10
C PHE A 49 -3.13 7.67 7.19
N GLY A 50 -4.23 6.91 7.28
CA GLY A 50 -5.22 7.02 8.35
C GLY A 50 -4.63 6.75 9.73
N TYR A 51 -3.77 5.75 9.87
CA TYR A 51 -3.02 5.50 11.12
C TYR A 51 -2.02 6.62 11.42
N LEU A 52 -1.26 7.03 10.41
CA LEU A 52 -0.25 8.08 10.54
C LEU A 52 -0.88 9.44 10.93
N LYS A 53 -2.00 9.79 10.32
CA LYS A 53 -2.69 11.10 10.50
C LYS A 53 -3.98 11.02 11.33
N LYS A 54 -4.30 9.86 11.89
CA LYS A 54 -5.47 9.58 12.78
C LYS A 54 -6.87 9.96 12.24
N ALA A 55 -7.10 10.07 10.92
CA ALA A 55 -8.34 10.66 10.44
C ALA A 55 -9.01 10.00 9.22
N ALA A 56 -8.35 9.16 8.44
CA ALA A 56 -8.83 8.81 7.11
C ALA A 56 -9.56 7.45 6.97
N GLY A 57 -9.77 6.70 8.05
CA GLY A 57 -10.21 5.29 7.98
C GLY A 57 -11.62 5.02 7.42
N THR A 58 -12.49 6.03 7.28
CA THR A 58 -13.89 5.86 6.83
C THR A 58 -14.23 6.58 5.51
N LEU A 59 -13.27 7.28 4.90
CA LEU A 59 -13.51 8.18 3.76
C LEU A 59 -12.91 7.64 2.46
N ASN A 60 -12.98 6.34 2.22
CA ASN A 60 -12.32 5.67 1.08
C ASN A 60 -12.67 6.27 -0.30
N ASP A 61 -13.89 6.79 -0.48
CA ASP A 61 -14.35 7.35 -1.75
C ASP A 61 -13.80 8.76 -2.04
N HIS A 62 -12.99 9.29 -1.12
CA HIS A 62 -12.29 10.57 -1.26
C HIS A 62 -10.82 10.41 -1.63
N PHE A 63 -10.39 9.20 -2.05
CA PHE A 63 -9.03 8.87 -2.48
C PHE A 63 -9.04 8.32 -3.90
N PRO A 64 -9.16 9.20 -4.93
CA PRO A 64 -9.38 8.79 -6.32
C PRO A 64 -8.09 8.44 -7.07
N LEU A 65 -6.92 8.59 -6.44
CA LEU A 65 -5.64 8.54 -7.13
C LEU A 65 -5.32 7.17 -7.73
N VAL A 66 -4.69 7.18 -8.89
CA VAL A 66 -4.12 6.01 -9.56
C VAL A 66 -2.64 5.83 -9.15
N VAL A 67 -2.08 4.64 -9.44
CA VAL A 67 -0.65 4.38 -9.18
C VAL A 67 0.27 5.19 -10.10
N TRP A 68 -0.21 5.59 -11.26
CA TRP A 68 0.45 6.42 -12.24
C TRP A 68 0.45 7.90 -11.81
N GLN A 69 1.33 8.24 -10.90
CA GLN A 69 1.54 9.61 -10.42
C GLN A 69 3.04 9.91 -10.41
N THR A 70 3.47 11.02 -9.82
CA THR A 70 4.88 11.51 -9.87
C THR A 70 5.92 10.53 -9.31
N GLY A 71 5.52 9.46 -8.64
CA GLY A 71 6.41 8.46 -8.03
C GLY A 71 6.98 8.84 -6.67
N SER A 72 7.01 10.12 -6.32
CA SER A 72 7.45 10.62 -5.01
C SER A 72 6.42 10.46 -3.89
N GLY A 73 5.16 10.11 -4.23
CA GLY A 73 4.06 9.98 -3.30
C GLY A 73 3.44 11.31 -2.82
N THR A 74 3.83 12.44 -3.42
CA THR A 74 3.33 13.76 -3.04
C THR A 74 1.83 13.87 -3.20
N GLN A 75 1.25 13.39 -4.30
CA GLN A 75 -0.19 13.42 -4.52
C GLN A 75 -0.94 12.63 -3.45
N SER A 76 -0.46 11.45 -3.06
CA SER A 76 -1.07 10.64 -2.00
C SER A 76 -1.02 11.34 -0.64
N ASN A 77 0.12 11.97 -0.29
CA ASN A 77 0.22 12.76 0.93
C ASN A 77 -0.72 13.97 0.90
N MET A 78 -0.77 14.70 -0.22
CA MET A 78 -1.65 15.87 -0.36
C MET A 78 -3.11 15.49 -0.36
N ASN A 79 -3.50 14.39 -1.00
CA ASN A 79 -4.86 13.88 -0.93
C ASN A 79 -5.29 13.62 0.53
N ALA A 80 -4.44 12.95 1.32
CA ALA A 80 -4.71 12.75 2.74
C ALA A 80 -4.84 14.08 3.50
N ASN A 81 -3.95 15.04 3.25
CA ASN A 81 -3.99 16.37 3.89
C ASN A 81 -5.26 17.14 3.54
N GLU A 82 -5.64 17.18 2.26
CA GLU A 82 -6.83 17.89 1.77
C GLU A 82 -8.11 17.28 2.35
N VAL A 83 -8.25 15.95 2.33
CA VAL A 83 -9.42 15.25 2.88
C VAL A 83 -9.55 15.52 4.39
N ILE A 84 -8.46 15.48 5.13
CA ILE A 84 -8.45 15.74 6.57
C ILE A 84 -8.80 17.19 6.87
N ALA A 85 -8.16 18.15 6.18
CA ALA A 85 -8.42 19.59 6.39
C ALA A 85 -9.87 19.94 6.08
N ASN A 86 -10.40 19.50 4.93
CA ASN A 86 -11.75 19.79 4.52
C ASN A 86 -12.79 19.14 5.45
N ARG A 87 -12.56 17.91 5.90
CA ARG A 87 -13.44 17.27 6.87
C ARG A 87 -13.39 17.95 8.24
N ALA A 88 -12.22 18.37 8.70
CA ALA A 88 -12.09 19.13 9.96
C ALA A 88 -12.82 20.49 9.88
N ASN A 89 -12.68 21.19 8.76
CA ASN A 89 -13.35 22.46 8.53
C ASN A 89 -14.89 22.32 8.49
N GLU A 90 -15.39 21.25 7.86
CA GLU A 90 -16.83 20.94 7.86
C GLU A 90 -17.35 20.70 9.28
N ILE A 91 -16.66 19.85 10.07
CA ILE A 91 -17.05 19.57 11.47
C ILE A 91 -17.03 20.85 12.31
N ALA A 92 -16.05 21.73 12.09
CA ALA A 92 -15.94 23.00 12.80
C ALA A 92 -16.94 24.06 12.35
N GLY A 93 -17.61 23.89 11.20
CA GLY A 93 -18.50 24.88 10.59
C GLY A 93 -17.78 26.15 10.14
N LYS A 94 -16.44 26.14 10.05
CA LYS A 94 -15.62 27.27 9.61
C LYS A 94 -14.25 26.78 9.11
N LYS A 95 -13.56 27.58 8.30
CA LYS A 95 -12.22 27.30 7.82
C LYS A 95 -11.19 27.47 8.96
N LEU A 96 -10.75 26.38 9.56
CA LEU A 96 -9.77 26.35 10.65
C LEU A 96 -8.44 25.74 10.24
N CYS A 97 -8.46 24.77 9.31
CA CYS A 97 -7.28 23.97 8.94
C CYS A 97 -6.94 24.19 7.48
N HIS A 98 -5.65 24.35 7.20
CA HIS A 98 -5.08 24.35 5.86
C HIS A 98 -4.29 23.06 5.59
N PRO A 99 -4.40 22.42 4.41
CA PRO A 99 -3.75 21.14 4.12
C PRO A 99 -2.23 21.15 4.33
N ASN A 100 -1.55 22.22 3.92
CA ASN A 100 -0.09 22.35 4.04
C ASN A 100 0.34 22.87 5.40
N ASP A 101 -0.28 23.95 5.86
CA ASP A 101 0.23 24.70 7.01
C ASP A 101 -0.08 24.01 8.33
N ASP A 102 -1.24 23.33 8.42
CA ASP A 102 -1.70 22.67 9.63
C ASP A 102 -1.52 21.15 9.56
N ILE A 103 -2.06 20.50 8.52
CA ILE A 103 -2.09 19.03 8.45
C ILE A 103 -0.71 18.46 8.08
N ASN A 104 0.07 19.18 7.29
CA ASN A 104 1.43 18.79 6.89
C ASN A 104 2.54 19.46 7.73
N MET A 105 2.16 20.14 8.81
CA MET A 105 3.12 20.84 9.68
C MET A 105 4.24 19.91 10.14
N SER A 106 5.50 20.35 9.97
CA SER A 106 6.71 19.58 10.30
C SER A 106 6.84 18.23 9.58
N GLN A 107 6.21 18.07 8.41
CA GLN A 107 6.25 16.88 7.58
C GLN A 107 6.65 17.22 6.13
N SER A 108 7.04 16.17 5.40
CA SER A 108 7.19 16.19 3.94
C SER A 108 6.53 14.95 3.35
N SER A 109 6.21 14.95 2.07
CA SER A 109 5.86 13.71 1.36
C SER A 109 7.03 12.72 1.34
N ASN A 110 8.27 13.22 1.44
CA ASN A 110 9.48 12.40 1.45
C ASN A 110 9.62 11.53 2.72
N ASP A 111 9.00 11.89 3.82
CA ASP A 111 8.97 11.08 5.05
C ASP A 111 7.62 10.42 5.31
N THR A 112 6.51 11.07 4.97
CA THR A 112 5.16 10.54 5.25
C THR A 112 4.77 9.41 4.30
N PHE A 113 5.07 9.52 3.00
CA PHE A 113 4.71 8.48 2.03
C PHE A 113 5.49 7.17 2.28
N PRO A 114 6.83 7.16 2.41
CA PRO A 114 7.55 5.92 2.76
C PRO A 114 7.13 5.37 4.13
N THR A 115 6.79 6.21 5.10
CA THR A 115 6.21 5.74 6.37
C THR A 115 4.90 5.01 6.17
N ALA A 116 3.96 5.57 5.39
CA ALA A 116 2.71 4.91 5.06
C ALA A 116 2.93 3.60 4.28
N LEU A 117 3.89 3.57 3.35
CA LEU A 117 4.27 2.39 2.60
C LEU A 117 4.82 1.27 3.51
N HIS A 118 5.69 1.61 4.47
CA HIS A 118 6.21 0.67 5.46
C HIS A 118 5.09 0.09 6.33
N ILE A 119 4.21 0.94 6.88
CA ILE A 119 3.08 0.51 7.70
C ILE A 119 2.19 -0.46 6.90
N MET A 120 1.78 -0.09 5.68
CA MET A 120 0.97 -0.94 4.81
C MET A 120 1.65 -2.28 4.54
N SER A 121 2.96 -2.26 4.23
CA SER A 121 3.72 -3.47 3.91
C SER A 121 3.82 -4.42 5.11
N VAL A 122 4.04 -3.90 6.31
CA VAL A 122 4.06 -4.70 7.55
C VAL A 122 2.71 -5.40 7.75
N TYR A 123 1.59 -4.66 7.66
CA TYR A 123 0.26 -5.25 7.77
C TYR A 123 -0.01 -6.30 6.68
N ALA A 124 0.37 -6.02 5.44
CA ALA A 124 0.18 -6.96 4.34
C ALA A 124 0.99 -8.25 4.55
N ILE A 125 2.22 -8.15 5.07
CA ILE A 125 3.07 -9.31 5.36
C ILE A 125 2.52 -10.09 6.56
N GLU A 126 2.29 -9.43 7.70
CA GLU A 126 1.91 -10.09 8.95
C GLU A 126 0.48 -10.65 8.90
N ASP A 127 -0.49 -9.88 8.37
CA ASP A 127 -1.91 -10.25 8.45
C ASP A 127 -2.42 -11.05 7.24
N LYS A 128 -1.72 -10.98 6.09
CA LYS A 128 -2.19 -11.62 4.85
C LYS A 128 -1.19 -12.63 4.30
N LEU A 129 0.05 -12.21 4.03
CA LEU A 129 1.02 -13.05 3.33
C LEU A 129 1.48 -14.23 4.19
N LEU A 130 1.99 -13.98 5.40
CA LEU A 130 2.50 -15.05 6.27
C LEU A 130 1.45 -16.11 6.58
N PRO A 131 0.19 -15.77 6.97
CA PRO A 131 -0.85 -16.77 7.18
C PRO A 131 -1.18 -17.60 5.94
N ALA A 132 -1.18 -16.98 4.74
CA ALA A 132 -1.44 -17.69 3.50
C ALA A 132 -0.31 -18.68 3.16
N VAL A 133 0.96 -18.25 3.33
CA VAL A 133 2.14 -19.11 3.10
C VAL A 133 2.18 -20.25 4.13
N GLU A 134 1.88 -20.00 5.40
CA GLU A 134 1.79 -21.04 6.43
C GLU A 134 0.72 -22.09 6.10
N THR A 135 -0.43 -21.67 5.57
CA THR A 135 -1.49 -22.57 5.08
C THR A 135 -0.99 -23.44 3.91
N LEU A 136 -0.24 -22.85 2.98
CA LEU A 136 0.34 -23.57 1.85
C LEU A 136 1.41 -24.58 2.31
N ILE A 137 2.28 -24.19 3.25
CA ILE A 137 3.27 -25.08 3.87
C ILE A 137 2.59 -26.28 4.54
N ALA A 138 1.52 -26.03 5.30
CA ALA A 138 0.73 -27.10 5.94
C ALA A 138 0.13 -28.06 4.90
N THR A 139 -0.35 -27.51 3.77
CA THR A 139 -0.87 -28.31 2.66
C THR A 139 0.22 -29.17 2.03
N PHE A 140 1.39 -28.62 1.78
CA PHE A 140 2.52 -29.40 1.26
C PHE A 140 2.98 -30.50 2.23
N LYS A 141 3.04 -30.22 3.53
CA LYS A 141 3.33 -31.27 4.55
C LYS A 141 2.34 -32.44 4.48
N ARG A 142 1.06 -32.15 4.31
CA ARG A 142 0.04 -33.19 4.15
C ARG A 142 0.23 -33.98 2.85
N LEU A 143 0.41 -33.27 1.72
CA LEU A 143 0.62 -33.91 0.41
C LEU A 143 1.91 -34.72 0.34
N GLU A 144 2.98 -34.25 0.95
CA GLU A 144 4.26 -34.98 1.09
C GLU A 144 4.03 -36.36 1.73
N LYS A 145 3.28 -36.38 2.85
CA LYS A 145 2.94 -37.62 3.55
C LYS A 145 2.00 -38.53 2.75
N GLU A 146 0.98 -37.97 2.10
CA GLU A 146 -0.01 -38.72 1.30
C GLU A 146 0.59 -39.35 0.04
N ASN A 147 1.71 -38.82 -0.47
CA ASN A 147 2.37 -39.26 -1.69
C ASN A 147 3.74 -39.92 -1.42
N GLU A 148 4.00 -40.32 -0.20
CA GLU A 148 5.26 -40.98 0.19
C GLU A 148 5.48 -42.25 -0.63
N GLY A 149 6.68 -42.38 -1.21
CA GLY A 149 7.09 -43.55 -1.99
C GLY A 149 6.48 -43.66 -3.39
N ILE A 150 5.67 -42.75 -3.84
CA ILE A 150 5.15 -42.72 -5.24
C ILE A 150 6.23 -42.23 -6.17
N VAL A 151 6.82 -43.11 -6.97
CA VAL A 151 7.93 -42.82 -7.89
C VAL A 151 7.40 -42.24 -9.21
N LYS A 152 8.06 -41.19 -9.68
CA LYS A 152 7.84 -40.55 -10.99
C LYS A 152 9.15 -40.31 -11.73
N SER A 153 9.06 -39.95 -13.01
CA SER A 153 10.22 -39.42 -13.73
C SER A 153 10.56 -38.02 -13.25
N GLY A 154 11.77 -37.79 -12.78
CA GLY A 154 12.32 -36.44 -12.63
C GLY A 154 12.52 -35.81 -14.00
N ARG A 155 12.41 -34.48 -14.11
CA ARG A 155 12.55 -33.74 -15.37
C ARG A 155 13.48 -32.55 -15.22
N THR A 156 14.31 -32.34 -16.25
CA THR A 156 15.21 -31.21 -16.40
C THR A 156 15.38 -30.92 -17.89
N HIS A 157 15.55 -29.68 -18.29
CA HIS A 157 15.70 -29.28 -19.69
C HIS A 157 14.60 -29.84 -20.64
N LEU A 158 13.37 -29.96 -20.16
CA LEU A 158 12.24 -30.57 -20.87
C LEU A 158 12.44 -32.05 -21.26
N GLN A 159 13.36 -32.75 -20.60
CA GLN A 159 13.69 -34.15 -20.80
C GLN A 159 13.43 -34.96 -19.52
N ASP A 160 13.14 -36.24 -19.69
CA ASP A 160 13.14 -37.19 -18.58
C ASP A 160 14.55 -37.34 -18.02
N ALA A 161 14.67 -37.35 -16.70
CA ALA A 161 15.89 -37.54 -15.97
C ALA A 161 15.80 -38.80 -15.09
N VAL A 162 16.47 -38.80 -13.93
CA VAL A 162 16.44 -39.91 -12.99
C VAL A 162 15.10 -40.03 -12.28
N PRO A 163 14.73 -41.23 -11.75
CA PRO A 163 13.55 -41.37 -10.90
C PRO A 163 13.64 -40.52 -9.64
N ILE A 164 12.51 -39.95 -9.25
CA ILE A 164 12.30 -39.16 -8.04
C ILE A 164 10.95 -39.53 -7.46
N SER A 165 10.75 -39.43 -6.14
CA SER A 165 9.40 -39.56 -5.57
C SER A 165 8.67 -38.23 -5.48
N PHE A 166 7.32 -38.27 -5.46
CA PHE A 166 6.49 -37.07 -5.33
C PHE A 166 6.74 -36.36 -4.01
N ASP A 167 6.91 -37.09 -2.91
CA ASP A 167 7.24 -36.55 -1.60
C ASP A 167 8.54 -35.75 -1.64
N GLN A 168 9.57 -36.23 -2.35
CA GLN A 168 10.82 -35.47 -2.52
C GLN A 168 10.62 -34.15 -3.28
N GLU A 169 9.87 -34.16 -4.36
CA GLU A 169 9.56 -32.93 -5.12
C GLU A 169 8.77 -31.93 -4.28
N ILE A 170 7.71 -32.40 -3.60
CA ILE A 170 6.87 -31.57 -2.72
C ILE A 170 7.67 -31.03 -1.54
N SER A 171 8.55 -31.84 -0.95
CA SER A 171 9.43 -31.40 0.14
C SER A 171 10.37 -30.26 -0.27
N GLY A 172 10.82 -30.28 -1.53
CA GLY A 172 11.61 -29.17 -2.11
C GLY A 172 10.82 -27.85 -2.12
N TRP A 173 9.59 -27.87 -2.61
CA TRP A 173 8.72 -26.69 -2.62
C TRP A 173 8.40 -26.20 -1.21
N ARG A 174 8.06 -27.12 -0.30
CA ARG A 174 7.79 -26.80 1.11
C ARG A 174 8.99 -26.13 1.78
N THR A 175 10.17 -26.70 1.61
CA THR A 175 11.40 -26.19 2.23
C THR A 175 11.76 -24.81 1.70
N SER A 176 11.53 -24.53 0.40
CA SER A 176 11.71 -23.18 -0.15
C SER A 176 10.82 -22.17 0.54
N LEU A 177 9.51 -22.47 0.67
CA LEU A 177 8.58 -21.58 1.36
C LEU A 177 8.91 -21.37 2.84
N GLU A 178 9.37 -22.41 3.54
CA GLU A 178 9.80 -22.29 4.95
C GLU A 178 10.98 -21.31 5.09
N ARG A 179 11.95 -21.37 4.17
CA ARG A 179 13.09 -20.43 4.12
C ARG A 179 12.63 -19.02 3.74
N ASP A 180 11.69 -18.88 2.81
CA ASP A 180 11.14 -17.58 2.43
C ASP A 180 10.43 -16.91 3.62
N VAL A 181 9.71 -17.67 4.44
CA VAL A 181 9.11 -17.18 5.70
C VAL A 181 10.17 -16.66 6.66
N GLU A 182 11.29 -17.37 6.82
CA GLU A 182 12.41 -16.93 7.67
C GLU A 182 13.00 -15.61 7.16
N MET A 183 13.23 -15.49 5.84
CA MET A 183 13.76 -14.27 5.22
C MET A 183 12.79 -13.11 5.38
N LEU A 184 11.48 -13.31 5.16
CA LEU A 184 10.45 -12.27 5.38
C LEU A 184 10.43 -11.82 6.84
N LYS A 185 10.41 -12.77 7.79
CA LYS A 185 10.41 -12.43 9.22
C LYS A 185 11.68 -11.68 9.64
N SER A 186 12.83 -12.02 9.06
CA SER A 186 14.10 -11.32 9.35
C SER A 186 14.14 -9.88 8.81
N SER A 187 13.38 -9.56 7.76
CA SER A 187 13.29 -8.21 7.19
C SER A 187 12.35 -7.26 7.95
N LEU A 188 11.36 -7.81 8.68
CA LEU A 188 10.35 -7.01 9.39
C LEU A 188 10.90 -5.97 10.37
N PRO A 189 11.95 -6.24 11.17
CA PRO A 189 12.52 -5.23 12.09
C PRO A 189 13.02 -3.98 11.36
N TYR A 190 13.55 -4.13 10.15
CA TYR A 190 14.01 -3.01 9.32
C TYR A 190 12.84 -2.27 8.69
N LEU A 191 11.83 -3.02 8.22
CA LEU A 191 10.61 -2.44 7.66
C LEU A 191 9.79 -1.66 8.70
N LYS A 192 9.90 -2.01 9.98
CA LYS A 192 9.26 -1.29 11.11
C LYS A 192 9.99 0.00 11.51
N GLN A 193 11.14 0.29 10.93
CA GLN A 193 11.82 1.59 11.08
C GLN A 193 11.20 2.59 10.11
N LEU A 194 10.65 3.67 10.65
CA LEU A 194 9.87 4.63 9.88
C LEU A 194 10.71 5.86 9.53
N ALA A 195 10.47 6.41 8.34
CA ALA A 195 11.11 7.64 7.88
C ALA A 195 10.52 8.91 8.51
N LEU A 196 9.41 8.78 9.25
CA LEU A 196 8.68 9.92 9.83
C LEU A 196 9.59 10.76 10.74
N GLY A 197 9.56 12.07 10.52
CA GLY A 197 10.44 13.03 11.18
C GLY A 197 11.69 13.40 10.38
N GLY A 198 12.00 12.66 9.30
CA GLY A 198 13.10 12.97 8.39
C GLY A 198 12.84 14.19 7.51
N THR A 199 11.62 14.73 7.47
CA THR A 199 11.21 15.88 6.66
C THR A 199 11.60 15.74 5.18
N ALA A 200 12.06 16.83 4.53
CA ALA A 200 12.43 16.82 3.12
C ALA A 200 13.87 16.31 2.86
N VAL A 201 14.76 16.42 3.86
CA VAL A 201 16.22 16.22 3.68
C VAL A 201 16.85 15.30 4.74
N GLY A 202 16.05 14.67 5.57
CA GLY A 202 16.52 13.71 6.55
C GLY A 202 16.90 14.30 7.94
N THR A 203 16.50 15.55 8.20
CA THR A 203 16.81 16.23 9.47
C THR A 203 15.56 16.87 10.06
#